data_e6b258219e5588d245baa7a5b3b4d537
#
_entry.id   e6b258219e5588d245baa7a5b3b4d537
#
_cell.length_a   1.000
_cell.length_b   1.000
_cell.length_c   1.000
_cell.angle_alpha   90.00
_cell.angle_beta   90.00
_cell.angle_gamma   90.00
#
_symmetry.space_group_name_H-M   'P 1'
#
loop_
_entity.id
_entity.type
_entity.pdbx_description
1 polymer ?
#
loop_
_entity_poly.entity_id
_entity_poly.type
_entity_poly.pdbx_seq_one_letter_code
_entity_poly.pdbx_strand_id
1 'polypeptide(L)'
;MQVIEYRRALHRIPELDRDLPETLAYLRSVLEPLGCALFSPIPGALCAFFDFGKADAIAFRSDADALPIQEQTGLPFASTHPGKMHACGHDGHMSMILDLAVWLDKQNDLNHNVLLIFQPAEETTGGAKDLCQSGVFEQYNVTCLFGLHLWPALPAGVVASRKKEMMSRSCEVSVTITGRSSHIAKAEEGLDALAAGVEFYRRAVALEKELSPDIYRLLKFGRMESGTVRNAVSGKTVLLGSLRAFQDEVFFGLQEGLRAIGRDIEKETGCTVDIHANDGYPAVWNPDELFDRVRNAGVDFEILDKPVMISEDFSWYQRHLPALFFFLGCGPAPALHADDFTFDESILTVGADFWKEIAAKL
;
A
#
# COMPACT_ATOMS: atom_id res chain seq x y z
N MET A 1 -1.02 -15.00 -23.52
CA MET A 1 -1.40 -16.30 -22.91
C MET A 1 -0.40 -16.74 -21.83
N GLN A 2 0.90 -16.53 -22.02
CA GLN A 2 1.92 -16.91 -21.02
C GLN A 2 1.77 -16.14 -19.68
N VAL A 3 1.43 -14.87 -19.72
CA VAL A 3 1.16 -14.04 -18.52
C VAL A 3 0.06 -14.65 -17.63
N ILE A 4 -0.99 -15.23 -18.22
CA ILE A 4 -2.08 -15.89 -17.49
C ILE A 4 -1.57 -17.18 -16.80
N GLU A 5 -0.69 -17.95 -17.48
CA GLU A 5 -0.11 -19.16 -16.88
C GLU A 5 0.77 -18.82 -15.69
N TYR A 6 1.57 -17.75 -15.77
CA TYR A 6 2.36 -17.24 -14.63
C TYR A 6 1.47 -16.87 -13.45
N ARG A 7 0.41 -16.07 -13.69
CA ARG A 7 -0.55 -15.73 -12.64
C ARG A 7 -1.12 -16.96 -11.96
N ARG A 8 -1.64 -17.92 -12.75
CA ARG A 8 -2.29 -19.12 -12.20
C ARG A 8 -1.34 -20.01 -11.41
N ALA A 9 -0.07 -20.07 -11.79
CA ALA A 9 0.95 -20.77 -11.03
C ALA A 9 1.23 -20.09 -9.69
N LEU A 10 1.42 -18.78 -9.68
CA LEU A 10 1.65 -17.99 -8.48
C LEU A 10 0.42 -17.96 -7.56
N HIS A 11 -0.79 -17.86 -8.10
CA HIS A 11 -2.04 -17.89 -7.33
C HIS A 11 -2.21 -19.15 -6.47
N ARG A 12 -1.65 -20.27 -6.91
CA ARG A 12 -1.70 -21.54 -6.18
C ARG A 12 -0.81 -21.60 -4.95
N ILE A 13 0.23 -20.78 -4.90
CA ILE A 13 1.29 -20.81 -3.87
C ILE A 13 1.40 -19.49 -3.10
N PRO A 14 0.32 -18.92 -2.57
CA PRO A 14 0.38 -17.65 -1.84
C PRO A 14 1.18 -17.81 -0.54
N GLU A 15 2.13 -16.90 -0.33
CA GLU A 15 2.97 -16.87 0.86
C GLU A 15 2.91 -15.47 1.48
N LEU A 16 3.23 -15.35 2.77
CA LEU A 16 2.97 -14.15 3.54
C LEU A 16 4.26 -13.42 3.89
N ASP A 17 4.17 -12.08 3.95
CA ASP A 17 5.21 -11.20 4.46
C ASP A 17 6.54 -11.40 3.70
N ARG A 18 7.60 -11.82 4.38
CA ARG A 18 8.96 -12.03 3.83
C ARG A 18 9.30 -13.51 3.61
N ASP A 19 8.44 -14.42 4.06
CA ASP A 19 8.66 -15.86 3.94
C ASP A 19 8.00 -16.38 2.67
N LEU A 20 8.72 -16.24 1.54
CA LEU A 20 8.23 -16.48 0.18
C LEU A 20 9.04 -17.56 -0.57
N PRO A 21 9.40 -18.70 0.05
CA PRO A 21 10.31 -19.68 -0.59
C PRO A 21 9.76 -20.28 -1.88
N GLU A 22 8.48 -20.65 -1.96
CA GLU A 22 7.88 -21.24 -3.16
C GLU A 22 7.68 -20.18 -4.25
N THR A 23 7.21 -18.99 -3.89
CA THR A 23 7.09 -17.85 -4.78
C THR A 23 8.44 -17.48 -5.41
N LEU A 24 9.49 -17.33 -4.61
CA LEU A 24 10.83 -17.03 -5.10
C LEU A 24 11.41 -18.16 -5.95
N ALA A 25 11.17 -19.42 -5.60
CA ALA A 25 11.60 -20.56 -6.40
C ALA A 25 10.91 -20.55 -7.77
N TYR A 26 9.61 -20.28 -7.82
CA TYR A 26 8.89 -20.16 -9.08
C TYR A 26 9.39 -19.00 -9.94
N LEU A 27 9.55 -17.81 -9.37
CA LEU A 27 10.10 -16.63 -10.06
C LEU A 27 11.49 -16.92 -10.64
N ARG A 28 12.38 -17.55 -9.85
CA ARG A 28 13.71 -17.98 -10.33
C ARG A 28 13.61 -18.96 -11.50
N SER A 29 12.74 -19.94 -11.43
CA SER A 29 12.57 -20.93 -12.48
C SER A 29 12.23 -20.33 -13.85
N VAL A 30 11.54 -19.18 -13.86
CA VAL A 30 11.20 -18.42 -15.07
C VAL A 30 12.35 -17.52 -15.50
N LEU A 31 13.06 -16.90 -14.55
CA LEU A 31 14.06 -15.86 -14.81
C LEU A 31 15.46 -16.42 -15.07
N GLU A 32 15.87 -17.54 -14.44
CA GLU A 32 17.21 -18.15 -14.60
C GLU A 32 17.59 -18.50 -16.05
N PRO A 33 16.65 -18.95 -16.92
CA PRO A 33 16.97 -19.17 -18.33
C PRO A 33 17.22 -17.90 -19.14
N LEU A 34 16.89 -16.70 -18.61
CA LEU A 34 16.98 -15.43 -19.31
C LEU A 34 18.37 -14.78 -19.12
N GLY A 35 18.74 -13.90 -20.02
CA GLY A 35 20.01 -13.16 -20.02
C GLY A 35 20.07 -12.04 -18.97
N CYS A 36 19.65 -12.29 -17.73
CA CYS A 36 19.65 -11.32 -16.64
C CYS A 36 20.47 -11.77 -15.44
N ALA A 37 20.94 -10.82 -14.64
CA ALA A 37 21.58 -11.09 -13.35
C ALA A 37 20.53 -11.15 -12.24
N LEU A 38 20.45 -12.29 -11.52
CA LEU A 38 19.52 -12.49 -10.41
C LEU A 38 20.22 -12.32 -9.06
N PHE A 39 19.60 -11.54 -8.17
CA PHE A 39 20.10 -11.33 -6.80
C PHE A 39 18.95 -10.97 -5.85
N SER A 40 19.24 -11.04 -4.54
CA SER A 40 18.28 -10.73 -3.47
C SER A 40 18.88 -9.68 -2.54
N PRO A 41 18.53 -8.39 -2.67
CA PRO A 41 19.13 -7.32 -1.89
C PRO A 41 18.67 -7.33 -0.43
N ILE A 42 17.49 -7.87 -0.15
CA ILE A 42 16.93 -8.06 1.20
C ILE A 42 16.23 -9.44 1.29
N PRO A 43 16.02 -9.99 2.50
CA PRO A 43 15.27 -11.23 2.68
C PRO A 43 13.87 -11.15 2.06
N GLY A 44 13.47 -12.18 1.34
CA GLY A 44 12.17 -12.27 0.67
C GLY A 44 12.06 -11.53 -0.67
N ALA A 45 13.03 -10.71 -1.04
CA ALA A 45 13.04 -10.04 -2.34
C ALA A 45 13.82 -10.83 -3.40
N LEU A 46 13.42 -10.66 -4.67
CA LEU A 46 14.19 -11.08 -5.83
C LEU A 46 14.27 -9.91 -6.82
N CYS A 47 15.47 -9.67 -7.36
CA CYS A 47 15.71 -8.72 -8.44
C CYS A 47 16.29 -9.42 -9.66
N ALA A 48 15.94 -8.92 -10.85
CA ALA A 48 16.50 -9.33 -12.14
C ALA A 48 16.99 -8.10 -12.88
N PHE A 49 18.29 -8.04 -13.18
CA PHE A 49 18.91 -6.93 -13.89
C PHE A 49 19.25 -7.33 -15.32
N PHE A 50 18.69 -6.61 -16.29
CA PHE A 50 18.99 -6.72 -17.72
C PHE A 50 19.95 -5.61 -18.12
N ASP A 51 21.14 -5.99 -18.52
CA ASP A 51 22.22 -5.08 -18.94
C ASP A 51 22.21 -4.90 -20.46
N PHE A 52 21.83 -3.72 -20.92
CA PHE A 52 21.88 -3.30 -22.32
C PHE A 52 23.10 -2.42 -22.61
N GLY A 53 24.08 -2.39 -21.72
CA GLY A 53 25.30 -1.59 -21.87
C GLY A 53 25.07 -0.07 -21.71
N LYS A 54 24.02 0.33 -20.97
CA LYS A 54 23.68 1.73 -20.77
C LYS A 54 24.27 2.27 -19.47
N ALA A 55 24.38 3.60 -19.40
CA ALA A 55 24.96 4.27 -18.22
C ALA A 55 24.03 4.24 -17.00
N ASP A 56 22.72 4.13 -17.21
CA ASP A 56 21.68 4.18 -16.18
C ASP A 56 20.65 3.08 -16.40
N ALA A 57 19.76 2.93 -15.40
CA ALA A 57 18.69 1.98 -15.45
C ALA A 57 17.33 2.62 -15.08
N ILE A 58 16.25 2.01 -15.56
CA ILE A 58 14.90 2.20 -15.07
C ILE A 58 14.44 0.93 -14.36
N ALA A 59 13.56 1.06 -13.35
CA ALA A 59 13.09 -0.09 -12.58
C ALA A 59 11.58 -0.28 -12.69
N PHE A 60 11.14 -1.56 -12.59
CA PHE A 60 9.74 -1.94 -12.51
C PHE A 60 9.54 -2.81 -11.27
N ARG A 61 8.54 -2.47 -10.46
CA ARG A 61 8.24 -3.15 -9.19
C ARG A 61 6.91 -3.90 -9.26
N SER A 62 6.95 -5.12 -8.77
CA SER A 62 5.79 -5.85 -8.29
C SER A 62 5.95 -6.15 -6.80
N ASP A 63 4.88 -6.08 -6.04
CA ASP A 63 4.72 -6.77 -4.77
C ASP A 63 4.62 -8.28 -4.98
N ALA A 64 4.91 -9.08 -3.95
CA ALA A 64 4.99 -10.53 -4.07
C ALA A 64 4.33 -11.32 -2.93
N ASP A 65 4.00 -10.68 -1.83
CA ASP A 65 3.33 -11.32 -0.70
C ASP A 65 1.82 -11.45 -0.90
N ALA A 66 1.20 -12.31 -0.10
CA ALA A 66 -0.22 -12.60 -0.10
C ALA A 66 -0.84 -12.27 1.27
N LEU A 67 -2.15 -12.49 1.40
CA LEU A 67 -2.93 -12.21 2.60
C LEU A 67 -3.33 -13.49 3.35
N PRO A 68 -3.48 -13.42 4.70
CA PRO A 68 -3.96 -14.52 5.52
C PRO A 68 -5.49 -14.67 5.42
N ILE A 69 -5.97 -14.96 4.20
CA ILE A 69 -7.39 -15.08 3.86
C ILE A 69 -7.65 -16.49 3.32
N GLN A 70 -8.72 -17.14 3.82
CA GLN A 70 -9.16 -18.43 3.26
C GLN A 70 -9.94 -18.17 1.98
N GLU A 71 -9.37 -18.61 0.86
CA GLU A 71 -9.96 -18.41 -0.45
C GLU A 71 -11.30 -19.14 -0.63
N GLN A 72 -12.27 -18.46 -1.26
CA GLN A 72 -13.62 -18.95 -1.57
C GLN A 72 -13.98 -18.76 -3.06
N THR A 73 -13.03 -18.51 -3.93
CA THR A 73 -13.29 -18.22 -5.36
C THR A 73 -13.83 -19.43 -6.14
N GLY A 74 -13.51 -20.65 -5.73
CA GLY A 74 -13.85 -21.87 -6.46
C GLY A 74 -13.11 -22.02 -7.79
N LEU A 75 -12.05 -21.28 -8.03
CA LEU A 75 -11.24 -21.32 -9.25
C LEU A 75 -10.50 -22.66 -9.38
N PRO A 76 -10.29 -23.21 -10.61
CA PRO A 76 -9.55 -24.45 -10.83
C PRO A 76 -8.06 -24.33 -10.47
N PHE A 77 -7.58 -23.10 -10.26
CA PHE A 77 -6.22 -22.77 -9.83
C PHE A 77 -6.20 -22.05 -8.48
N ALA A 78 -7.22 -22.24 -7.65
CA ALA A 78 -7.28 -21.70 -6.30
C ALA A 78 -6.05 -22.08 -5.46
N SER A 79 -5.80 -21.30 -4.41
CA SER A 79 -4.72 -21.50 -3.45
C SER A 79 -4.63 -22.95 -2.96
N THR A 80 -3.44 -23.54 -2.95
CA THR A 80 -3.15 -24.81 -2.32
C THR A 80 -2.68 -24.67 -0.86
N HIS A 81 -2.54 -23.44 -0.38
CA HIS A 81 -2.14 -23.07 0.99
C HIS A 81 -3.37 -22.66 1.81
N PRO A 82 -3.88 -23.53 2.69
CA PRO A 82 -5.05 -23.19 3.51
C PRO A 82 -4.85 -21.89 4.31
N GLY A 83 -5.85 -21.01 4.28
CA GLY A 83 -5.80 -19.73 4.99
C GLY A 83 -4.92 -18.67 4.35
N LYS A 84 -4.45 -18.84 3.12
CA LYS A 84 -3.67 -17.84 2.39
C LYS A 84 -4.23 -17.66 0.97
N MET A 85 -4.24 -16.42 0.48
CA MET A 85 -4.76 -16.06 -0.84
C MET A 85 -4.09 -14.79 -1.37
N HIS A 86 -3.83 -14.73 -2.68
CA HIS A 86 -3.52 -13.48 -3.38
C HIS A 86 -4.79 -12.63 -3.59
N ALA A 87 -5.39 -12.15 -2.48
CA ALA A 87 -6.63 -11.38 -2.51
C ALA A 87 -6.43 -9.89 -2.85
N CYS A 88 -5.17 -9.46 -3.06
CA CYS A 88 -4.82 -8.12 -3.53
C CYS A 88 -4.33 -8.11 -5.00
N GLY A 89 -4.18 -9.30 -5.61
CA GLY A 89 -3.81 -9.42 -7.02
C GLY A 89 -2.31 -9.37 -7.32
N HIS A 90 -1.45 -9.53 -6.30
CA HIS A 90 0.01 -9.51 -6.46
C HIS A 90 0.53 -10.64 -7.37
N ASP A 91 -0.17 -11.77 -7.46
CA ASP A 91 0.05 -12.81 -8.48
C ASP A 91 -0.08 -12.27 -9.91
N GLY A 92 -1.04 -11.38 -10.15
CA GLY A 92 -1.20 -10.66 -11.41
C GLY A 92 -0.07 -9.67 -11.65
N HIS A 93 0.34 -8.92 -10.62
CA HIS A 93 1.45 -7.96 -10.72
C HIS A 93 2.76 -8.67 -11.06
N MET A 94 3.11 -9.73 -10.33
CA MET A 94 4.30 -10.54 -10.62
C MET A 94 4.26 -11.13 -12.03
N SER A 95 3.10 -11.62 -12.48
CA SER A 95 2.95 -12.22 -13.80
C SER A 95 3.23 -11.24 -14.95
N MET A 96 2.80 -9.98 -14.80
CA MET A 96 3.08 -8.92 -15.77
C MET A 96 4.58 -8.59 -15.84
N ILE A 97 5.28 -8.56 -14.69
CA ILE A 97 6.73 -8.35 -14.63
C ILE A 97 7.49 -9.55 -15.22
N LEU A 98 7.02 -10.80 -15.01
CA LEU A 98 7.61 -11.96 -15.66
C LEU A 98 7.46 -11.92 -17.20
N ASP A 99 6.30 -11.48 -17.69
CA ASP A 99 6.09 -11.34 -19.14
C ASP A 99 6.95 -10.23 -19.74
N LEU A 100 7.15 -9.14 -18.99
CA LEU A 100 8.14 -8.10 -19.34
C LEU A 100 9.55 -8.68 -19.39
N ALA A 101 9.96 -9.51 -18.40
CA ALA A 101 11.28 -10.13 -18.38
C ALA A 101 11.54 -10.98 -19.64
N VAL A 102 10.57 -11.82 -20.03
CA VAL A 102 10.69 -12.63 -21.25
C VAL A 102 10.73 -11.80 -22.51
N TRP A 103 10.09 -10.64 -22.53
CA TRP A 103 10.20 -9.69 -23.64
C TRP A 103 11.55 -8.99 -23.65
N LEU A 104 12.08 -8.56 -22.48
CA LEU A 104 13.40 -7.92 -22.35
C LEU A 104 14.53 -8.81 -22.85
N ASP A 105 14.48 -10.13 -22.55
CA ASP A 105 15.47 -11.12 -23.02
C ASP A 105 15.63 -11.19 -24.54
N LYS A 106 14.62 -10.74 -25.28
CA LYS A 106 14.62 -10.72 -26.75
C LYS A 106 15.04 -9.38 -27.34
N GLN A 107 15.26 -8.36 -26.48
CA GLN A 107 15.70 -7.05 -26.94
C GLN A 107 17.23 -7.01 -27.04
N ASN A 108 17.73 -6.25 -28.01
CA ASN A 108 19.17 -6.06 -28.21
C ASN A 108 19.64 -4.65 -27.86
N ASP A 109 18.73 -3.70 -27.90
CA ASP A 109 19.02 -2.28 -27.66
C ASP A 109 17.79 -1.58 -27.09
N LEU A 110 17.92 -1.10 -25.85
CA LEU A 110 16.98 -0.20 -25.19
C LEU A 110 17.72 1.06 -24.76
N ASN A 111 16.99 2.12 -24.41
CA ASN A 111 17.61 3.37 -23.98
C ASN A 111 18.25 3.29 -22.59
N HIS A 112 17.80 2.37 -21.75
CA HIS A 112 18.23 2.15 -20.37
C HIS A 112 18.48 0.67 -20.11
N ASN A 113 19.29 0.35 -19.10
CA ASN A 113 19.26 -0.95 -18.45
C ASN A 113 17.94 -1.09 -17.70
N VAL A 114 17.52 -2.32 -17.38
CA VAL A 114 16.23 -2.55 -16.70
C VAL A 114 16.42 -3.38 -15.46
N LEU A 115 15.91 -2.89 -14.32
CA LEU A 115 15.85 -3.60 -13.06
C LEU A 115 14.41 -3.99 -12.77
N LEU A 116 14.14 -5.29 -12.68
CA LEU A 116 12.86 -5.83 -12.22
C LEU A 116 12.95 -6.18 -10.74
N ILE A 117 11.93 -5.82 -9.97
CA ILE A 117 11.89 -5.97 -8.51
C ILE A 117 10.63 -6.74 -8.12
N PHE A 118 10.80 -7.88 -7.44
CA PHE A 118 9.76 -8.61 -6.75
C PHE A 118 9.93 -8.35 -5.25
N GLN A 119 9.05 -7.51 -4.72
CA GLN A 119 9.14 -6.96 -3.37
C GLN A 119 8.27 -7.76 -2.39
N PRO A 120 8.79 -8.17 -1.22
CA PRO A 120 7.99 -8.80 -0.16
C PRO A 120 7.29 -7.76 0.73
N ALA A 121 6.38 -8.24 1.58
CA ALA A 121 5.87 -7.55 2.76
C ALA A 121 5.14 -6.22 2.51
N GLU A 122 4.48 -6.03 1.35
CA GLU A 122 3.67 -4.84 1.10
C GLU A 122 2.52 -4.74 2.10
N GLU A 123 1.83 -5.87 2.33
CA GLU A 123 0.63 -5.99 3.16
C GLU A 123 0.91 -5.94 4.68
N THR A 124 2.16 -5.83 5.09
CA THR A 124 2.54 -5.96 6.51
C THR A 124 3.48 -4.84 6.98
N THR A 125 4.80 -5.07 6.90
CA THR A 125 5.82 -4.17 7.46
C THR A 125 6.43 -3.20 6.46
N GLY A 126 6.16 -3.39 5.18
CA GLY A 126 6.70 -2.58 4.09
C GLY A 126 8.10 -3.00 3.66
N GLY A 127 8.21 -3.75 2.54
CA GLY A 127 9.50 -4.14 1.96
C GLY A 127 10.19 -3.02 1.17
N ALA A 128 9.43 -2.05 0.68
CA ALA A 128 9.94 -0.96 -0.14
C ALA A 128 10.99 -0.11 0.59
N LYS A 129 10.77 0.19 1.88
CA LYS A 129 11.72 0.95 2.70
C LYS A 129 13.08 0.25 2.80
N ASP A 130 13.07 -1.05 3.04
CA ASP A 130 14.30 -1.84 3.16
C ASP A 130 15.03 -1.96 1.82
N LEU A 131 14.29 -2.08 0.72
CA LEU A 131 14.86 -2.03 -0.64
C LEU A 131 15.53 -0.68 -0.91
N CYS A 132 14.91 0.44 -0.53
CA CYS A 132 15.55 1.76 -0.61
C CYS A 132 16.85 1.84 0.20
N GLN A 133 16.89 1.21 1.37
CA GLN A 133 18.08 1.22 2.25
C GLN A 133 19.16 0.21 1.86
N SER A 134 18.87 -0.72 0.97
CA SER A 134 19.81 -1.77 0.55
C SER A 134 20.95 -1.26 -0.33
N GLY A 135 20.83 -0.05 -0.90
CA GLY A 135 21.79 0.50 -1.86
C GLY A 135 21.66 -0.05 -3.29
N VAL A 136 20.60 -0.83 -3.58
CA VAL A 136 20.41 -1.44 -4.90
C VAL A 136 20.19 -0.40 -6.01
N PHE A 137 19.52 0.71 -5.72
CA PHE A 137 19.25 1.74 -6.72
C PHE A 137 20.51 2.50 -7.11
N GLU A 138 21.38 2.80 -6.16
CA GLU A 138 22.70 3.42 -6.40
C GLU A 138 23.63 2.47 -7.11
N GLN A 139 23.65 1.18 -6.74
CA GLN A 139 24.51 0.16 -7.34
C GLN A 139 24.26 0.01 -8.84
N TYR A 140 22.98 0.06 -9.25
CA TYR A 140 22.58 -0.10 -10.64
C TYR A 140 22.24 1.22 -11.36
N ASN A 141 22.55 2.36 -10.73
CA ASN A 141 22.26 3.71 -11.23
C ASN A 141 20.81 3.85 -11.72
N VAL A 142 19.84 3.44 -10.88
CA VAL A 142 18.41 3.52 -11.22
C VAL A 142 17.95 4.97 -11.12
N THR A 143 17.46 5.51 -12.24
CA THR A 143 17.05 6.93 -12.36
C THR A 143 15.56 7.14 -12.15
N CYS A 144 14.73 6.13 -12.40
CA CYS A 144 13.31 6.16 -12.07
C CYS A 144 12.73 4.74 -11.91
N LEU A 145 11.58 4.66 -11.23
CA LEU A 145 10.91 3.41 -10.90
C LEU A 145 9.41 3.49 -11.21
N PHE A 146 8.83 2.37 -11.66
CA PHE A 146 7.43 2.25 -12.02
C PHE A 146 6.76 1.13 -11.22
N GLY A 147 5.54 1.39 -10.74
CA GLY A 147 4.68 0.42 -10.08
C GLY A 147 3.25 0.50 -10.62
N LEU A 148 2.55 -0.62 -10.58
CA LEU A 148 1.17 -0.71 -11.03
C LEU A 148 0.40 -1.63 -10.07
N HIS A 149 -0.84 -1.27 -9.76
CA HIS A 149 -1.73 -2.09 -8.94
C HIS A 149 -3.07 -2.33 -9.66
N LEU A 150 -3.62 -3.52 -9.55
CA LEU A 150 -4.97 -3.85 -10.01
C LEU A 150 -6.01 -3.03 -9.25
N TRP A 151 -7.01 -2.49 -9.94
CA TRP A 151 -7.97 -1.59 -9.32
C TRP A 151 -9.41 -1.89 -9.72
N PRO A 152 -10.24 -2.50 -8.82
CA PRO A 152 -11.63 -2.88 -9.13
C PRO A 152 -12.56 -1.72 -9.46
N ALA A 153 -12.26 -0.51 -9.01
CA ALA A 153 -13.11 0.66 -9.28
C ALA A 153 -12.89 1.28 -10.68
N LEU A 154 -11.92 0.78 -11.46
CA LEU A 154 -11.71 1.16 -12.86
C LEU A 154 -12.22 0.05 -13.79
N PRO A 155 -12.74 0.42 -14.99
CA PRO A 155 -13.12 -0.56 -16.00
C PRO A 155 -11.95 -1.48 -16.37
N ALA A 156 -12.25 -2.76 -16.67
CA ALA A 156 -11.24 -3.75 -17.03
C ALA A 156 -10.38 -3.28 -18.21
N GLY A 157 -9.04 -3.38 -18.06
CA GLY A 157 -8.07 -3.02 -19.08
C GLY A 157 -7.75 -1.53 -19.19
N VAL A 158 -8.38 -0.66 -18.41
CA VAL A 158 -8.01 0.77 -18.35
C VAL A 158 -6.76 0.93 -17.48
N VAL A 159 -5.68 1.46 -18.04
CA VAL A 159 -4.53 1.93 -17.25
C VAL A 159 -4.75 3.41 -16.92
N ALA A 160 -4.58 3.78 -15.66
CA ALA A 160 -4.80 5.14 -15.21
C ALA A 160 -3.77 5.58 -14.17
N SER A 161 -3.48 6.88 -14.15
CA SER A 161 -2.62 7.53 -13.16
C SER A 161 -3.03 8.99 -12.98
N ARG A 162 -2.37 9.69 -12.08
CA ARG A 162 -2.54 11.15 -11.92
C ARG A 162 -1.25 11.78 -11.40
N LYS A 163 -1.10 13.07 -11.62
CA LYS A 163 -0.04 13.87 -11.00
C LYS A 163 -0.33 14.09 -9.52
N LYS A 164 0.72 14.22 -8.73
CA LYS A 164 0.68 14.54 -7.29
C LYS A 164 -0.04 13.46 -6.49
N GLU A 165 -1.05 13.82 -5.73
CA GLU A 165 -1.75 12.90 -4.83
C GLU A 165 -2.33 11.70 -5.60
N MET A 166 -1.83 10.50 -5.32
CA MET A 166 -2.32 9.25 -5.91
C MET A 166 -3.02 8.40 -4.84
N MET A 167 -2.31 8.07 -3.75
CA MET A 167 -2.84 7.31 -2.61
C MET A 167 -2.44 7.97 -1.31
N SER A 168 -3.28 7.85 -0.26
CA SER A 168 -3.08 8.55 1.00
C SER A 168 -2.00 7.93 1.89
N ARG A 169 -1.39 8.76 2.75
CA ARG A 169 -0.81 8.29 4.00
C ARG A 169 -1.95 7.83 4.90
N SER A 170 -1.79 6.70 5.60
CA SER A 170 -2.81 6.12 6.46
C SER A 170 -2.19 5.60 7.75
N CYS A 171 -2.86 5.83 8.88
CA CYS A 171 -2.55 5.13 10.12
C CYS A 171 -3.81 4.80 10.91
N GLU A 172 -3.70 3.79 11.75
CA GLU A 172 -4.66 3.52 12.80
C GLU A 172 -4.43 4.47 13.98
N VAL A 173 -5.52 4.90 14.59
CA VAL A 173 -5.50 5.76 15.78
C VAL A 173 -6.21 5.02 16.92
N SER A 174 -5.48 4.77 18.00
CA SER A 174 -6.03 4.20 19.24
C SER A 174 -5.86 5.19 20.36
N VAL A 175 -6.96 5.51 21.05
CA VAL A 175 -6.96 6.40 22.21
C VAL A 175 -7.49 5.63 23.42
N THR A 176 -6.69 5.54 24.46
CA THR A 176 -7.09 4.95 25.74
C THR A 176 -7.13 6.04 26.80
N ILE A 177 -8.30 6.25 27.40
CA ILE A 177 -8.51 7.19 28.50
C ILE A 177 -8.74 6.39 29.76
N THR A 178 -7.86 6.57 30.74
CA THR A 178 -7.91 5.89 32.03
C THR A 178 -8.32 6.88 33.13
N GLY A 179 -9.44 6.61 33.74
CA GLY A 179 -9.98 7.30 34.91
C GLY A 179 -9.95 6.44 36.17
N ARG A 180 -10.93 6.63 37.04
CA ARG A 180 -11.09 5.86 38.25
C ARG A 180 -12.57 5.54 38.49
N SER A 181 -12.91 4.25 38.53
CA SER A 181 -14.27 3.82 38.86
C SER A 181 -14.66 4.18 40.27
N SER A 182 -15.94 4.56 40.47
CA SER A 182 -16.59 4.74 41.76
C SER A 182 -18.05 4.28 41.66
N HIS A 183 -18.71 4.13 42.78
CA HIS A 183 -20.14 3.89 42.78
C HIS A 183 -20.87 5.11 42.19
N ILE A 184 -21.89 4.92 41.35
CA ILE A 184 -22.53 6.01 40.62
C ILE A 184 -23.12 7.09 41.58
N ALA A 185 -23.58 6.71 42.79
CA ALA A 185 -24.06 7.63 43.79
C ALA A 185 -22.96 8.42 44.54
N LYS A 186 -21.68 8.12 44.23
CA LYS A 186 -20.46 8.74 44.72
C LYS A 186 -19.55 9.08 43.57
N ALA A 187 -20.11 9.70 42.55
CA ALA A 187 -19.40 10.00 41.30
C ALA A 187 -18.17 10.90 41.52
N GLU A 188 -18.23 11.78 42.52
CA GLU A 188 -17.14 12.70 42.92
C GLU A 188 -15.88 11.99 43.44
N GLU A 189 -15.99 10.72 43.86
CA GLU A 189 -14.85 9.89 44.28
C GLU A 189 -14.13 9.27 43.04
N GLY A 190 -14.76 9.32 41.84
CA GLY A 190 -14.26 8.76 40.59
C GLY A 190 -13.54 9.78 39.73
N LEU A 191 -13.01 9.30 38.58
CA LEU A 191 -12.60 10.09 37.43
C LEU A 191 -13.31 9.51 36.22
N ASP A 192 -14.23 10.26 35.62
CA ASP A 192 -15.16 9.75 34.62
C ASP A 192 -14.51 9.64 33.22
N ALA A 193 -14.00 8.45 32.90
CA ALA A 193 -13.40 8.20 31.60
C ALA A 193 -14.42 8.21 30.45
N LEU A 194 -15.72 7.98 30.69
CA LEU A 194 -16.75 8.07 29.67
C LEU A 194 -16.96 9.53 29.24
N ALA A 195 -17.15 10.44 30.21
CA ALA A 195 -17.29 11.86 29.92
C ALA A 195 -16.05 12.42 29.22
N ALA A 196 -14.85 12.06 29.69
CA ALA A 196 -13.58 12.44 29.07
C ALA A 196 -13.47 11.93 27.62
N GLY A 197 -13.90 10.68 27.35
CA GLY A 197 -13.90 10.09 26.02
C GLY A 197 -14.86 10.76 25.04
N VAL A 198 -16.06 11.12 25.49
CA VAL A 198 -17.03 11.85 24.68
C VAL A 198 -16.49 13.25 24.33
N GLU A 199 -15.85 13.93 25.28
CA GLU A 199 -15.28 15.25 25.03
C GLU A 199 -14.06 15.17 24.10
N PHE A 200 -13.20 14.15 24.27
CA PHE A 200 -12.10 13.88 23.32
C PHE A 200 -12.63 13.72 21.90
N TYR A 201 -13.62 12.83 21.69
CA TYR A 201 -14.24 12.60 20.39
C TYR A 201 -14.82 13.89 19.79
N ARG A 202 -15.54 14.69 20.61
CA ARG A 202 -16.13 15.95 20.17
C ARG A 202 -15.06 16.93 19.65
N ARG A 203 -13.94 17.06 20.39
CA ARG A 203 -12.81 17.93 20.01
C ARG A 203 -12.06 17.41 18.79
N ALA A 204 -11.87 16.09 18.68
CA ALA A 204 -11.23 15.48 17.51
C ALA A 204 -12.05 15.71 16.23
N VAL A 205 -13.38 15.60 16.30
CA VAL A 205 -14.27 15.91 15.16
C VAL A 205 -14.23 17.42 14.82
N ALA A 206 -14.10 18.31 15.80
CA ALA A 206 -13.96 19.74 15.56
C ALA A 206 -12.62 20.06 14.89
N LEU A 207 -11.52 19.50 15.38
CA LEU A 207 -10.17 19.64 14.81
C LEU A 207 -10.15 19.29 13.31
N GLU A 208 -10.77 18.17 12.91
CA GLU A 208 -10.85 17.78 11.51
C GLU A 208 -11.63 18.78 10.66
N LYS A 209 -12.70 19.36 11.22
CA LYS A 209 -13.57 20.33 10.53
C LYS A 209 -12.96 21.74 10.42
N GLU A 210 -11.96 22.10 11.23
CA GLU A 210 -11.26 23.38 11.15
C GLU A 210 -10.40 23.49 9.89
N LEU A 211 -9.99 22.38 9.30
CA LEU A 211 -9.26 22.37 8.04
C LEU A 211 -10.18 22.72 6.86
N SER A 212 -9.63 23.40 5.84
CA SER A 212 -10.39 23.72 4.62
C SER A 212 -11.06 22.48 4.02
N PRO A 213 -12.32 22.55 3.54
CA PRO A 213 -12.98 21.46 2.84
C PRO A 213 -12.23 20.98 1.58
N ASP A 214 -11.41 21.85 0.98
CA ASP A 214 -10.63 21.52 -0.22
C ASP A 214 -9.44 20.58 0.09
N ILE A 215 -9.07 20.44 1.38
CA ILE A 215 -8.05 19.50 1.80
C ILE A 215 -8.69 18.12 1.97
N TYR A 216 -8.38 17.21 1.04
CA TYR A 216 -8.92 15.84 1.09
C TYR A 216 -8.20 15.03 2.17
N ARG A 217 -8.91 14.70 3.25
CA ARG A 217 -8.43 13.97 4.44
C ARG A 217 -9.58 13.21 5.09
N LEU A 218 -9.22 12.35 6.04
CA LEU A 218 -10.16 11.61 6.88
C LEU A 218 -9.57 11.42 8.28
N LEU A 219 -10.32 11.84 9.32
CA LEU A 219 -10.10 11.44 10.70
C LEU A 219 -11.43 10.94 11.25
N LYS A 220 -11.55 9.61 11.43
CA LYS A 220 -12.79 8.98 11.88
C LYS A 220 -12.52 7.93 12.94
N PHE A 221 -13.41 7.88 13.94
CA PHE A 221 -13.43 6.82 14.94
C PHE A 221 -14.62 5.91 14.63
N GLY A 222 -14.33 4.62 14.44
CA GLY A 222 -15.33 3.59 14.12
C GLY A 222 -15.84 2.84 15.36
N ARG A 223 -15.13 2.95 16.49
CA ARG A 223 -15.47 2.24 17.73
C ARG A 223 -15.16 3.10 18.94
N MET A 224 -16.08 3.10 19.94
CA MET A 224 -15.88 3.63 21.27
C MET A 224 -16.47 2.67 22.28
N GLU A 225 -15.67 2.28 23.28
CA GLU A 225 -16.09 1.40 24.37
C GLU A 225 -15.75 2.05 25.71
N SER A 226 -16.68 1.98 26.67
CA SER A 226 -16.50 2.59 27.98
C SER A 226 -17.28 1.88 29.07
N GLY A 227 -16.64 1.75 30.25
CA GLY A 227 -17.25 1.20 31.44
C GLY A 227 -17.52 -0.29 31.36
N THR A 228 -18.06 -0.85 32.46
CA THR A 228 -18.39 -2.28 32.60
C THR A 228 -19.82 -2.52 33.08
N VAL A 229 -20.35 -1.62 33.89
CA VAL A 229 -21.69 -1.73 34.51
C VAL A 229 -22.35 -0.35 34.57
N ARG A 230 -23.68 -0.34 34.53
CA ARG A 230 -24.48 0.92 34.49
C ARG A 230 -24.47 1.73 35.81
N ASN A 231 -24.10 1.15 36.92
CA ASN A 231 -24.15 1.78 38.25
C ASN A 231 -22.76 2.10 38.83
N ALA A 232 -21.75 2.20 37.98
CA ALA A 232 -20.42 2.68 38.32
C ALA A 232 -19.96 3.75 37.32
N VAL A 233 -19.19 4.74 37.80
CA VAL A 233 -18.44 5.67 36.95
C VAL A 233 -17.43 4.89 36.12
N SER A 234 -17.32 5.18 34.85
CA SER A 234 -16.39 4.49 33.95
C SER A 234 -14.94 4.78 34.32
N GLY A 235 -14.16 3.74 34.58
CA GLY A 235 -12.71 3.82 34.83
C GLY A 235 -11.87 3.73 33.56
N LYS A 236 -12.45 3.40 32.40
CA LYS A 236 -11.71 3.29 31.14
C LYS A 236 -12.60 3.53 29.93
N THR A 237 -12.08 4.27 28.97
CA THR A 237 -12.67 4.44 27.64
C THR A 237 -11.61 4.18 26.56
N VAL A 238 -11.98 3.49 25.49
CA VAL A 238 -11.14 3.22 24.33
C VAL A 238 -11.84 3.72 23.08
N LEU A 239 -11.14 4.49 22.25
CA LEU A 239 -11.59 4.88 20.93
C LEU A 239 -10.62 4.30 19.89
N LEU A 240 -11.17 3.72 18.81
CA LEU A 240 -10.41 3.20 17.68
C LEU A 240 -10.85 3.90 16.41
N GLY A 241 -9.88 4.37 15.63
CA GLY A 241 -10.13 5.15 14.42
C GLY A 241 -9.03 5.05 13.38
N SER A 242 -9.19 5.82 12.32
CA SER A 242 -8.23 5.96 11.23
C SER A 242 -8.00 7.42 10.91
N LEU A 243 -6.75 7.76 10.59
CA LEU A 243 -6.33 9.03 10.04
C LEU A 243 -5.73 8.80 8.65
N ARG A 244 -6.20 9.57 7.66
CA ARG A 244 -5.70 9.53 6.28
C ARG A 244 -5.56 10.95 5.74
N ALA A 245 -4.44 11.23 5.07
CA ALA A 245 -4.19 12.49 4.38
C ALA A 245 -3.16 12.31 3.27
N PHE A 246 -3.10 13.25 2.33
CA PHE A 246 -2.14 13.22 1.22
C PHE A 246 -0.90 14.06 1.49
N GLN A 247 -1.03 15.09 2.32
CA GLN A 247 0.05 16.01 2.67
C GLN A 247 0.56 15.69 4.08
N ASP A 248 1.88 15.59 4.23
CA ASP A 248 2.52 15.27 5.51
C ASP A 248 2.17 16.30 6.60
N GLU A 249 2.12 17.58 6.23
CA GLU A 249 1.78 18.67 7.15
C GLU A 249 0.38 18.50 7.73
N VAL A 250 -0.58 18.09 6.92
CA VAL A 250 -1.96 17.82 7.34
C VAL A 250 -2.01 16.58 8.23
N PHE A 251 -1.34 15.51 7.84
CA PHE A 251 -1.32 14.25 8.59
C PHE A 251 -0.70 14.43 9.98
N PHE A 252 0.51 14.96 10.05
CA PHE A 252 1.21 15.19 11.32
C PHE A 252 0.56 16.31 12.15
N GLY A 253 -0.01 17.33 11.51
CA GLY A 253 -0.79 18.37 12.17
C GLY A 253 -2.02 17.81 12.89
N LEU A 254 -2.76 16.90 12.28
CA LEU A 254 -3.89 16.21 12.90
C LEU A 254 -3.44 15.29 14.05
N GLN A 255 -2.33 14.56 13.90
CA GLN A 255 -1.79 13.76 15.00
C GLN A 255 -1.40 14.61 16.20
N GLU A 256 -0.69 15.73 15.98
CA GLU A 256 -0.31 16.62 17.08
C GLU A 256 -1.54 17.30 17.71
N GLY A 257 -2.53 17.66 16.90
CA GLY A 257 -3.81 18.15 17.40
C GLY A 257 -4.52 17.14 18.32
N LEU A 258 -4.53 15.87 17.97
CA LEU A 258 -5.06 14.82 18.86
C LEU A 258 -4.28 14.72 20.16
N ARG A 259 -2.93 14.80 20.12
CA ARG A 259 -2.10 14.82 21.33
C ARG A 259 -2.35 16.05 22.21
N ALA A 260 -2.57 17.21 21.60
CA ALA A 260 -2.93 18.44 22.31
C ALA A 260 -4.29 18.30 23.02
N ILE A 261 -5.29 17.77 22.33
CA ILE A 261 -6.61 17.44 22.93
C ILE A 261 -6.44 16.49 24.11
N GLY A 262 -5.61 15.45 23.98
CA GLY A 262 -5.33 14.52 25.08
C GLY A 262 -4.78 15.24 26.32
N ARG A 263 -3.75 16.08 26.15
CA ARG A 263 -3.16 16.87 27.25
C ARG A 263 -4.16 17.81 27.91
N ASP A 264 -5.08 18.38 27.18
CA ASP A 264 -6.12 19.27 27.75
C ASP A 264 -7.16 18.46 28.51
N ILE A 265 -7.61 17.31 28.01
CA ILE A 265 -8.50 16.40 28.72
C ILE A 265 -7.87 15.90 30.04
N GLU A 266 -6.57 15.59 30.06
CA GLU A 266 -5.85 15.22 31.28
C GLU A 266 -5.92 16.31 32.34
N LYS A 267 -5.65 17.56 31.95
CA LYS A 267 -5.69 18.73 32.86
C LYS A 267 -7.10 19.01 33.41
N GLU A 268 -8.12 18.86 32.56
CA GLU A 268 -9.50 19.19 32.90
C GLU A 268 -10.17 18.12 33.77
N THR A 269 -9.83 16.82 33.54
CA THR A 269 -10.56 15.70 34.12
C THR A 269 -9.77 14.92 35.18
N GLY A 270 -8.44 15.05 35.18
CA GLY A 270 -7.54 14.22 35.99
C GLY A 270 -7.39 12.78 35.49
N CYS A 271 -8.07 12.41 34.38
CA CYS A 271 -7.82 11.16 33.70
C CYS A 271 -6.44 11.18 33.00
N THR A 272 -5.87 10.00 32.66
CA THR A 272 -4.71 9.92 31.78
C THR A 272 -5.18 9.56 30.36
N VAL A 273 -4.51 10.12 29.34
CA VAL A 273 -4.83 9.89 27.92
C VAL A 273 -3.62 9.37 27.19
N ASP A 274 -3.71 8.13 26.74
CA ASP A 274 -2.68 7.49 25.92
C ASP A 274 -3.16 7.40 24.46
N ILE A 275 -2.32 7.89 23.51
CA ILE A 275 -2.65 7.98 22.11
C ILE A 275 -1.57 7.26 21.30
N HIS A 276 -1.95 6.17 20.64
CA HIS A 276 -1.14 5.49 19.65
C HIS A 276 -1.61 5.86 18.26
N ALA A 277 -0.74 6.50 17.49
CA ALA A 277 -0.88 6.76 16.07
C ALA A 277 0.51 6.65 15.45
N ASN A 278 0.73 5.66 14.61
CA ASN A 278 2.00 5.48 13.92
C ASN A 278 2.12 6.45 12.73
N ASP A 279 3.30 6.50 12.11
CA ASP A 279 3.53 7.41 10.97
C ASP A 279 2.91 6.89 9.66
N GLY A 280 2.52 5.62 9.60
CA GLY A 280 2.03 4.97 8.38
C GLY A 280 3.03 4.99 7.23
N TYR A 281 2.64 4.47 6.06
CA TYR A 281 3.40 4.70 4.84
C TYR A 281 3.21 6.15 4.37
N PRO A 282 4.21 6.82 3.79
CA PRO A 282 4.02 8.11 3.13
C PRO A 282 2.88 8.05 2.10
N ALA A 283 2.33 9.18 1.71
CA ALA A 283 1.41 9.22 0.59
C ALA A 283 2.12 8.84 -0.72
N VAL A 284 1.47 8.07 -1.58
CA VAL A 284 1.93 7.90 -2.97
C VAL A 284 1.68 9.21 -3.70
N TRP A 285 2.78 9.85 -4.11
CA TRP A 285 2.80 11.17 -4.73
C TRP A 285 3.56 11.14 -6.04
N ASN A 286 2.84 11.09 -7.13
CA ASN A 286 3.43 10.99 -8.46
C ASN A 286 4.09 12.31 -8.89
N PRO A 287 5.40 12.33 -9.18
CA PRO A 287 6.10 13.54 -9.57
C PRO A 287 5.67 14.02 -10.96
N ASP A 288 5.38 15.32 -11.07
CA ASP A 288 4.89 15.94 -12.31
C ASP A 288 5.86 15.72 -13.48
N GLU A 289 7.18 15.82 -13.25
CA GLU A 289 8.20 15.70 -14.29
C GLU A 289 8.25 14.29 -14.88
N LEU A 290 8.23 13.24 -14.04
CA LEU A 290 8.23 11.85 -14.52
C LEU A 290 6.91 11.50 -15.21
N PHE A 291 5.78 11.99 -14.68
CA PHE A 291 4.48 11.82 -15.31
C PHE A 291 4.47 12.42 -16.73
N ASP A 292 4.95 13.67 -16.87
CA ASP A 292 5.02 14.35 -18.18
C ASP A 292 6.01 13.67 -19.11
N ARG A 293 7.14 13.18 -18.61
CA ARG A 293 8.13 12.41 -19.40
C ARG A 293 7.49 11.17 -20.04
N VAL A 294 6.73 10.39 -19.25
CA VAL A 294 6.03 9.19 -19.76
C VAL A 294 4.97 9.56 -20.80
N ARG A 295 4.16 10.58 -20.53
CA ARG A 295 3.15 11.06 -21.49
C ARG A 295 3.77 11.58 -22.80
N ASN A 296 4.84 12.35 -22.69
CA ASN A 296 5.53 12.92 -23.84
C ASN A 296 6.27 11.87 -24.69
N ALA A 297 6.65 10.74 -24.07
CA ALA A 297 7.17 9.58 -24.79
C ALA A 297 6.06 8.84 -25.58
N GLY A 298 4.81 9.28 -25.47
CA GLY A 298 3.67 8.72 -26.21
C GLY A 298 3.11 7.43 -25.58
N VAL A 299 3.36 7.19 -24.29
CA VAL A 299 2.68 6.13 -23.53
C VAL A 299 1.29 6.64 -23.13
N ASP A 300 0.26 5.89 -23.48
CA ASP A 300 -1.13 6.30 -23.25
C ASP A 300 -1.72 5.66 -21.98
N PHE A 301 -2.36 6.50 -21.16
CA PHE A 301 -3.12 6.10 -19.98
C PHE A 301 -4.12 7.19 -19.59
N GLU A 302 -5.20 6.82 -18.89
CA GLU A 302 -6.21 7.77 -18.43
C GLU A 302 -5.73 8.58 -17.22
N ILE A 303 -6.32 9.76 -17.04
CA ILE A 303 -6.04 10.65 -15.90
C ILE A 303 -7.17 10.47 -14.88
N LEU A 304 -6.81 10.08 -13.65
CA LEU A 304 -7.76 9.97 -12.55
C LEU A 304 -8.19 11.35 -12.05
N ASP A 305 -9.48 11.57 -11.95
CA ASP A 305 -10.05 12.81 -11.43
C ASP A 305 -9.70 13.05 -9.95
N LYS A 306 -9.69 11.99 -9.15
CA LYS A 306 -9.49 12.06 -7.69
C LYS A 306 -8.48 11.01 -7.22
N PRO A 307 -7.68 11.34 -6.17
CA PRO A 307 -6.85 10.36 -5.49
C PRO A 307 -7.70 9.41 -4.66
N VAL A 308 -7.12 8.29 -4.22
CA VAL A 308 -7.78 7.28 -3.41
C VAL A 308 -7.28 7.28 -1.97
N MET A 309 -8.18 6.98 -1.03
CA MET A 309 -7.92 7.01 0.42
C MET A 309 -7.39 5.67 0.96
N ILE A 310 -6.57 4.96 0.18
CA ILE A 310 -5.82 3.79 0.63
C ILE A 310 -4.33 4.09 0.63
N SER A 311 -3.53 3.26 1.29
CA SER A 311 -2.07 3.42 1.37
C SER A 311 -1.35 2.29 0.64
N GLU A 312 -0.10 2.56 0.26
CA GLU A 312 0.76 1.65 -0.48
C GLU A 312 2.22 1.97 -0.13
N ASP A 313 3.04 0.96 0.16
CA ASP A 313 4.43 1.15 0.58
C ASP A 313 5.37 1.58 -0.57
N PHE A 314 4.90 1.51 -1.83
CA PHE A 314 5.56 2.12 -2.99
C PHE A 314 5.97 3.58 -2.76
N SER A 315 5.26 4.27 -1.91
CA SER A 315 5.55 5.63 -1.48
C SER A 315 6.97 5.82 -0.92
N TRP A 316 7.60 4.78 -0.38
CA TRP A 316 9.00 4.84 0.07
C TRP A 316 9.97 4.99 -1.08
N TYR A 317 9.70 4.37 -2.24
CA TYR A 317 10.51 4.60 -3.45
C TYR A 317 10.45 6.06 -3.87
N GLN A 318 9.27 6.68 -3.81
CA GLN A 318 9.09 8.09 -4.17
C GLN A 318 9.78 9.08 -3.23
N ARG A 319 10.15 8.64 -2.02
CA ARG A 319 11.02 9.39 -1.09
C ARG A 319 12.51 9.23 -1.39
N HIS A 320 12.87 8.26 -2.21
CA HIS A 320 14.24 7.89 -2.50
C HIS A 320 14.67 8.29 -3.92
N LEU A 321 13.80 8.07 -4.91
CA LEU A 321 14.04 8.39 -6.33
C LEU A 321 12.72 8.76 -7.03
N PRO A 322 12.77 9.39 -8.24
CA PRO A 322 11.57 9.60 -9.02
C PRO A 322 10.85 8.27 -9.29
N ALA A 323 9.62 8.13 -8.84
CA ALA A 323 8.84 6.91 -9.07
C ALA A 323 7.38 7.24 -9.41
N LEU A 324 6.79 6.50 -10.35
CA LEU A 324 5.46 6.75 -10.88
C LEU A 324 4.58 5.52 -10.70
N PHE A 325 3.40 5.74 -10.12
CA PHE A 325 2.44 4.68 -9.80
C PHE A 325 1.22 4.75 -10.70
N PHE A 326 0.73 3.58 -11.12
CA PHE A 326 -0.42 3.42 -11.98
C PHE A 326 -1.46 2.49 -11.35
N PHE A 327 -2.70 2.58 -11.82
CA PHE A 327 -3.71 1.54 -11.64
C PHE A 327 -4.02 0.87 -12.97
N LEU A 328 -4.25 -0.45 -12.91
CA LEU A 328 -4.84 -1.23 -13.99
C LEU A 328 -6.25 -1.64 -13.57
N GLY A 329 -7.25 -1.15 -14.27
CA GLY A 329 -8.64 -1.49 -14.03
C GLY A 329 -8.89 -2.99 -14.19
N CYS A 330 -9.55 -3.57 -13.21
CA CYS A 330 -10.01 -4.97 -13.23
C CYS A 330 -11.51 -5.12 -12.97
N GLY A 331 -12.25 -4.01 -12.93
CA GLY A 331 -13.70 -4.02 -12.68
C GLY A 331 -14.57 -4.34 -13.92
N PRO A 332 -15.77 -4.88 -13.70
CA PRO A 332 -16.32 -5.19 -12.38
C PRO A 332 -15.66 -6.44 -11.76
N ALA A 333 -15.23 -6.34 -10.52
CA ALA A 333 -14.61 -7.41 -9.74
C ALA A 333 -15.01 -7.26 -8.26
N PRO A 334 -14.92 -8.32 -7.43
CA PRO A 334 -15.01 -8.19 -5.98
C PRO A 334 -13.99 -7.18 -5.45
N ALA A 335 -14.20 -6.68 -4.23
CA ALA A 335 -13.25 -5.76 -3.61
C ALA A 335 -11.90 -6.46 -3.36
N LEU A 336 -10.82 -5.68 -3.38
CA LEU A 336 -9.53 -6.15 -2.88
C LEU A 336 -9.69 -6.63 -1.42
N HIS A 337 -8.93 -7.65 -1.03
CA HIS A 337 -8.99 -8.33 0.27
C HIS A 337 -10.28 -9.13 0.53
N ALA A 338 -11.18 -9.26 -0.46
CA ALA A 338 -12.31 -10.19 -0.36
C ALA A 338 -11.85 -11.63 -0.60
N ASP A 339 -12.46 -12.59 0.10
CA ASP A 339 -12.13 -14.01 -0.01
C ASP A 339 -12.55 -14.66 -1.34
N ASP A 340 -13.37 -13.94 -2.13
CA ASP A 340 -13.80 -14.29 -3.48
C ASP A 340 -13.16 -13.38 -4.56
N PHE A 341 -12.12 -12.62 -4.23
CA PHE A 341 -11.48 -11.72 -5.19
C PHE A 341 -10.95 -12.47 -6.40
N THR A 342 -11.42 -12.08 -7.56
CA THR A 342 -10.96 -12.54 -8.88
C THR A 342 -11.28 -11.50 -9.94
N PHE A 343 -10.65 -11.61 -11.10
CA PHE A 343 -10.80 -10.67 -12.21
C PHE A 343 -10.62 -11.34 -13.56
N ASP A 344 -11.03 -10.67 -14.63
CA ASP A 344 -10.77 -11.13 -16.00
C ASP A 344 -9.27 -11.09 -16.30
N GLU A 345 -8.66 -12.28 -16.42
CA GLU A 345 -7.22 -12.43 -16.65
C GLU A 345 -6.72 -11.80 -17.96
N SER A 346 -7.60 -11.49 -18.92
CA SER A 346 -7.21 -10.84 -20.19
C SER A 346 -6.54 -9.49 -19.99
N ILE A 347 -6.87 -8.77 -18.90
CA ILE A 347 -6.27 -7.47 -18.57
C ILE A 347 -4.76 -7.56 -18.28
N LEU A 348 -4.26 -8.72 -17.87
CA LEU A 348 -2.84 -8.92 -17.60
C LEU A 348 -1.97 -8.71 -18.85
N THR A 349 -2.53 -9.01 -20.03
CA THR A 349 -1.85 -8.70 -21.29
C THR A 349 -1.74 -7.19 -21.50
N VAL A 350 -2.78 -6.44 -21.15
CA VAL A 350 -2.78 -4.97 -21.24
C VAL A 350 -1.69 -4.38 -20.32
N GLY A 351 -1.63 -4.83 -19.05
CA GLY A 351 -0.63 -4.36 -18.11
C GLY A 351 0.81 -4.76 -18.50
N ALA A 352 1.01 -5.98 -19.00
CA ALA A 352 2.30 -6.43 -19.49
C ALA A 352 2.76 -5.62 -20.73
N ASP A 353 1.86 -5.35 -21.68
CA ASP A 353 2.15 -4.55 -22.86
C ASP A 353 2.40 -3.07 -22.50
N PHE A 354 1.70 -2.54 -21.51
CA PHE A 354 1.97 -1.21 -20.96
C PHE A 354 3.41 -1.09 -20.38
N TRP A 355 3.86 -2.11 -19.65
CA TRP A 355 5.25 -2.16 -19.16
C TRP A 355 6.29 -2.22 -20.29
N LYS A 356 6.04 -3.04 -21.32
CA LYS A 356 6.91 -3.11 -22.52
C LYS A 356 6.96 -1.77 -23.23
N GLU A 357 5.83 -1.07 -23.32
CA GLU A 357 5.74 0.24 -23.94
C GLU A 357 6.58 1.28 -23.19
N ILE A 358 6.52 1.32 -21.85
CA ILE A 358 7.37 2.19 -21.03
C ILE A 358 8.84 1.84 -21.24
N ALA A 359 9.22 0.57 -21.15
CA ALA A 359 10.61 0.13 -21.31
C ALA A 359 11.19 0.45 -22.71
N ALA A 360 10.35 0.41 -23.74
CA ALA A 360 10.78 0.69 -25.12
C ALA A 360 10.87 2.17 -25.46
N LYS A 361 10.05 3.03 -24.81
CA LYS A 361 9.90 4.43 -25.21
C LYS A 361 10.69 5.41 -24.33
N LEU A 362 11.01 5.06 -23.11
CA LEU A 362 11.81 5.90 -22.22
C LEU A 362 13.30 5.69 -22.43
#